data_7116197828a9c5d6dc11ddc47987fd15
#
_entry.id   7116197828a9c5d6dc11ddc47987fd15
#
_cell.length_a   1.000
_cell.length_b   1.000
_cell.length_c   1.000
_cell.angle_alpha   90.00
_cell.angle_beta   90.00
_cell.angle_gamma   90.00
#
_symmetry.space_group_name_H-M   'P 1'
#
loop_
_entity.id
_entity.type
_entity.pdbx_description
1 polymer ?
#
loop_
_entity_poly.entity_id
_entity_poly.type
_entity_poly.pdbx_seq_one_letter_code
_entity_poly.pdbx_strand_id
1 'polypeptide(L)'
;IALMILQFVNPVIAGFLIIFVCMIYFAIGCGLFVGDIFWGIKSFAPSIFKINLPKVGESYIIPIVPPLVSVGVTYIGIVLYDFIIEQQDKKYLKNTFGAYISPDLIDQMYEDKQEPKLGGQAGYHTAFFSDIQSFSSFSEILEPEKMVSLMNEYLTEMTSILLKHNGTLDKYIGDAIVAFYGAPVALENHEYHACMTALEMDRKLNELRVKWKSEGGWPKLVHNVRHR
;
A
#
# COMPACT_ATOMS: atom_id res chain seq x y z
N ILE A 1 -22.04 -14.72 13.90
CA ILE A 1 -21.51 -14.10 15.14
C ILE A 1 -20.02 -14.46 15.31
N ALA A 2 -19.61 -15.75 15.24
CA ALA A 2 -18.21 -16.15 15.38
C ALA A 2 -17.30 -15.49 14.30
N LEU A 3 -17.75 -15.42 13.05
CA LEU A 3 -17.04 -14.74 11.95
C LEU A 3 -16.87 -13.23 12.18
N MET A 4 -17.86 -12.54 12.77
CA MET A 4 -17.75 -11.12 13.09
C MET A 4 -16.75 -10.84 14.22
N ILE A 5 -16.61 -11.74 15.16
CA ILE A 5 -15.64 -11.59 16.27
C ILE A 5 -14.21 -11.81 15.76
N LEU A 6 -14.01 -12.76 14.84
CA LEU A 6 -12.70 -13.05 14.25
C LEU A 6 -12.12 -11.91 13.40
N GLN A 7 -12.94 -11.04 12.83
CA GLN A 7 -12.49 -9.87 12.08
C GLN A 7 -11.81 -8.79 12.96
N PHE A 8 -12.08 -8.78 14.27
CA PHE A 8 -11.47 -7.82 15.22
C PHE A 8 -10.27 -8.38 15.98
N VAL A 9 -9.92 -9.63 15.75
CA VAL A 9 -8.82 -10.31 16.47
C VAL A 9 -7.67 -10.53 15.49
N ASN A 10 -6.45 -10.25 15.95
CA ASN A 10 -5.24 -10.53 15.17
C ASN A 10 -5.29 -11.98 14.62
N PRO A 11 -5.05 -12.21 13.31
CA PRO A 11 -5.18 -13.53 12.67
C PRO A 11 -4.37 -14.64 13.36
N VAL A 12 -3.25 -14.29 13.99
CA VAL A 12 -2.45 -15.25 14.78
C VAL A 12 -3.21 -15.72 16.02
N ILE A 13 -3.83 -14.78 16.77
CA ILE A 13 -4.63 -15.12 17.97
C ILE A 13 -5.88 -15.89 17.56
N ALA A 14 -6.51 -15.52 16.45
CA ALA A 14 -7.64 -16.24 15.88
C ALA A 14 -7.27 -17.69 15.54
N GLY A 15 -6.10 -17.91 14.95
CA GLY A 15 -5.56 -19.25 14.66
C GLY A 15 -5.39 -20.10 15.91
N PHE A 16 -4.81 -19.56 16.96
CA PHE A 16 -4.67 -20.28 18.25
C PHE A 16 -6.02 -20.63 18.89
N LEU A 17 -6.99 -19.71 18.87
CA LEU A 17 -8.34 -19.94 19.36
C LEU A 17 -9.05 -21.07 18.59
N ILE A 18 -8.91 -21.09 17.27
CA ILE A 18 -9.48 -22.12 16.40
C ILE A 18 -8.87 -23.49 16.73
N ILE A 19 -7.55 -23.59 16.84
CA ILE A 19 -6.85 -24.82 17.20
C ILE A 19 -7.33 -25.30 18.56
N PHE A 20 -7.46 -24.41 19.53
CA PHE A 20 -7.94 -24.75 20.87
C PHE A 20 -9.37 -25.29 20.86
N VAL A 21 -10.29 -24.66 20.13
CA VAL A 21 -11.68 -25.13 19.97
C VAL A 21 -11.72 -26.50 19.26
N CYS A 22 -10.90 -26.70 18.23
CA CYS A 22 -10.78 -27.97 17.52
C CYS A 22 -10.27 -29.09 18.44
N MET A 23 -9.29 -28.79 19.30
CA MET A 23 -8.80 -29.77 20.30
C MET A 23 -9.87 -30.16 21.31
N ILE A 24 -10.64 -29.18 21.80
CA ILE A 24 -11.77 -29.47 22.71
C ILE A 24 -12.81 -30.35 22.01
N TYR A 25 -13.19 -30.02 20.79
CA TYR A 25 -14.15 -30.78 20.00
C TYR A 25 -13.68 -32.23 19.77
N PHE A 26 -12.40 -32.40 19.42
CA PHE A 26 -11.78 -33.69 19.24
C PHE A 26 -11.76 -34.49 20.55
N ALA A 27 -11.39 -33.86 21.67
CA ALA A 27 -11.38 -34.52 23.00
C ALA A 27 -12.77 -34.97 23.43
N ILE A 28 -13.80 -34.14 23.20
CA ILE A 28 -15.21 -34.51 23.47
C ILE A 28 -15.65 -35.71 22.60
N GLY A 29 -15.30 -35.67 21.30
CA GLY A 29 -15.62 -36.74 20.34
C GLY A 29 -14.99 -38.07 20.74
N CYS A 30 -13.71 -38.06 21.10
CA CYS A 30 -13.01 -39.25 21.59
C CYS A 30 -13.57 -39.72 22.93
N GLY A 31 -13.86 -38.80 23.85
CA GLY A 31 -14.43 -39.16 25.17
C GLY A 31 -15.81 -39.81 25.07
N LEU A 32 -16.66 -39.36 24.14
CA LEU A 32 -17.97 -39.97 23.88
C LEU A 32 -17.88 -41.33 23.19
N PHE A 33 -16.82 -41.57 22.39
CA PHE A 33 -16.59 -42.85 21.73
C PHE A 33 -16.00 -43.91 22.67
N VAL A 34 -14.97 -43.53 23.44
CA VAL A 34 -14.25 -44.46 24.34
C VAL A 34 -15.05 -44.80 25.61
N GLY A 35 -16.01 -44.01 25.99
CA GLY A 35 -17.10 -44.43 26.87
C GLY A 35 -16.92 -44.22 28.36
N ASP A 36 -15.72 -44.15 28.93
CA ASP A 36 -15.55 -44.17 30.40
C ASP A 36 -15.10 -42.86 31.05
N ILE A 37 -14.49 -41.96 30.29
CA ILE A 37 -13.89 -40.75 30.89
C ILE A 37 -14.91 -39.61 31.09
N PHE A 38 -16.01 -39.59 30.33
CA PHE A 38 -17.01 -38.51 30.37
C PHE A 38 -18.44 -39.02 30.56
N TRP A 39 -18.66 -39.86 31.54
CA TRP A 39 -19.99 -40.39 31.85
C TRP A 39 -21.06 -39.30 32.02
N GLY A 40 -20.71 -38.16 32.63
CA GLY A 40 -21.60 -37.00 32.76
C GLY A 40 -22.01 -36.35 31.43
N ILE A 41 -21.11 -36.25 30.43
CA ILE A 41 -21.40 -35.68 29.13
C ILE A 41 -22.27 -36.63 28.29
N LYS A 42 -22.09 -37.92 28.44
CA LYS A 42 -22.85 -38.95 27.72
C LYS A 42 -24.35 -38.88 28.02
N SER A 43 -24.74 -38.50 29.24
CA SER A 43 -26.15 -38.35 29.65
C SER A 43 -26.76 -37.01 29.18
N PHE A 44 -25.96 -35.93 29.02
CA PHE A 44 -26.42 -34.60 28.66
C PHE A 44 -26.41 -34.33 27.15
N ALA A 45 -25.49 -34.92 26.38
CA ALA A 45 -25.31 -34.64 24.99
C ALA A 45 -26.57 -34.79 24.09
N PRO A 46 -27.37 -35.88 24.25
CA PRO A 46 -28.60 -36.03 23.44
C PRO A 46 -29.69 -35.00 23.77
N SER A 47 -29.72 -34.52 25.03
CA SER A 47 -30.71 -33.53 25.47
C SER A 47 -30.39 -32.11 25.01
N ILE A 48 -29.11 -31.76 24.91
CA ILE A 48 -28.67 -30.41 24.50
C ILE A 48 -28.77 -30.22 22.98
N PHE A 49 -28.35 -31.23 22.23
CA PHE A 49 -28.25 -31.05 20.76
C PHE A 49 -29.50 -31.50 20.01
N LYS A 50 -30.44 -32.21 20.60
CA LYS A 50 -31.65 -32.78 19.93
C LYS A 50 -31.35 -33.48 18.60
N ILE A 51 -30.14 -34.02 18.45
CA ILE A 51 -29.65 -34.63 17.23
C ILE A 51 -29.64 -36.14 17.45
N ASN A 52 -30.26 -36.91 16.54
CA ASN A 52 -30.16 -38.36 16.52
C ASN A 52 -28.75 -38.73 16.05
N LEU A 53 -27.83 -38.93 16.99
CA LEU A 53 -26.49 -39.40 16.68
C LEU A 53 -26.52 -40.89 16.31
N PRO A 54 -25.86 -41.31 15.23
CA PRO A 54 -25.73 -42.72 14.89
C PRO A 54 -24.97 -43.45 15.98
N LYS A 55 -25.43 -44.64 16.33
CA LYS A 55 -24.84 -45.50 17.35
C LYS A 55 -24.22 -46.76 16.72
N VAL A 56 -23.07 -47.17 17.24
CA VAL A 56 -22.47 -48.47 16.95
C VAL A 56 -22.27 -49.14 18.29
N GLY A 57 -23.11 -50.15 18.56
CA GLY A 57 -23.23 -50.77 19.90
C GLY A 57 -23.79 -49.78 20.91
N GLU A 58 -23.12 -49.59 22.04
CA GLU A 58 -23.48 -48.63 23.08
C GLU A 58 -22.82 -47.25 22.90
N SER A 59 -21.93 -47.06 21.90
CA SER A 59 -21.15 -45.86 21.69
C SER A 59 -21.79 -44.93 20.61
N TYR A 60 -21.75 -43.62 20.85
CA TYR A 60 -22.18 -42.62 19.87
C TYR A 60 -21.05 -42.27 18.88
N ILE A 61 -21.37 -42.22 17.60
CA ILE A 61 -20.44 -41.78 16.58
C ILE A 61 -20.69 -40.30 16.30
N ILE A 62 -19.69 -39.48 16.57
CA ILE A 62 -19.70 -38.05 16.20
C ILE A 62 -18.87 -37.86 14.92
N PRO A 63 -19.45 -37.26 13.90
CA PRO A 63 -18.70 -36.96 12.66
C PRO A 63 -17.68 -35.85 12.97
N ILE A 64 -16.42 -36.20 13.22
CA ILE A 64 -15.35 -35.26 13.59
C ILE A 64 -14.79 -34.54 12.35
N VAL A 65 -14.66 -35.25 11.23
CA VAL A 65 -13.98 -34.77 10.01
C VAL A 65 -14.67 -33.55 9.34
N PRO A 66 -16.00 -33.59 9.07
CA PRO A 66 -16.64 -32.47 8.37
C PRO A 66 -16.54 -31.13 9.08
N PRO A 67 -16.77 -30.99 10.39
CA PRO A 67 -16.59 -29.73 11.09
C PRO A 67 -15.16 -29.23 11.10
N LEU A 68 -14.17 -30.12 11.24
CA LEU A 68 -12.74 -29.73 11.20
C LEU A 68 -12.34 -29.20 9.84
N VAL A 69 -12.78 -29.87 8.77
CA VAL A 69 -12.53 -29.41 7.39
C VAL A 69 -13.21 -28.07 7.16
N SER A 70 -14.46 -27.89 7.58
CA SER A 70 -15.19 -26.63 7.42
C SER A 70 -14.49 -25.46 8.12
N VAL A 71 -14.01 -25.67 9.36
CA VAL A 71 -13.25 -24.66 10.10
C VAL A 71 -11.94 -24.32 9.40
N GLY A 72 -11.21 -25.34 8.91
CA GLY A 72 -9.96 -25.13 8.18
C GLY A 72 -10.16 -24.33 6.89
N VAL A 73 -11.15 -24.69 6.09
CA VAL A 73 -11.47 -23.96 4.84
C VAL A 73 -11.89 -22.52 5.14
N THR A 74 -12.70 -22.30 6.18
CA THR A 74 -13.13 -20.96 6.58
C THR A 74 -11.94 -20.10 7.03
N TYR A 75 -11.03 -20.67 7.82
CA TYR A 75 -9.83 -19.95 8.26
C TYR A 75 -8.93 -19.56 7.10
N ILE A 76 -8.67 -20.49 6.19
CA ILE A 76 -7.90 -20.22 4.96
C ILE A 76 -8.58 -19.09 4.14
N GLY A 77 -9.91 -19.15 4.00
CA GLY A 77 -10.67 -18.11 3.31
C GLY A 77 -10.53 -16.71 3.93
N ILE A 78 -10.53 -16.62 5.26
CA ILE A 78 -10.32 -15.34 5.98
C ILE A 78 -8.90 -14.83 5.74
N VAL A 79 -7.88 -15.66 5.90
CA VAL A 79 -6.47 -15.25 5.71
C VAL A 79 -6.23 -14.78 4.26
N LEU A 80 -6.78 -15.49 3.28
CA LEU A 80 -6.68 -15.07 1.87
C LEU A 80 -7.41 -13.74 1.61
N TYR A 81 -8.58 -13.56 2.19
CA TYR A 81 -9.35 -12.32 2.08
C TYR A 81 -8.57 -11.13 2.64
N ASP A 82 -8.05 -11.25 3.87
CA ASP A 82 -7.26 -10.20 4.51
C ASP A 82 -6.01 -9.88 3.69
N PHE A 83 -5.30 -10.88 3.19
CA PHE A 83 -4.15 -10.70 2.31
C PHE A 83 -4.50 -9.94 1.02
N ILE A 84 -5.62 -10.27 0.38
CA ILE A 84 -6.06 -9.60 -0.86
C ILE A 84 -6.43 -8.13 -0.57
N ILE A 85 -7.15 -7.86 0.52
CA ILE A 85 -7.53 -6.50 0.89
C ILE A 85 -6.29 -5.66 1.19
N GLU A 86 -5.34 -6.17 1.97
CA GLU A 86 -4.09 -5.46 2.29
C GLU A 86 -3.31 -5.10 1.03
N GLN A 87 -3.24 -6.01 0.06
CA GLN A 87 -2.59 -5.73 -1.23
C GLN A 87 -3.34 -4.67 -2.06
N GLN A 88 -4.67 -4.65 -2.02
CA GLN A 88 -5.47 -3.66 -2.72
C GLN A 88 -5.31 -2.27 -2.10
N ASP A 89 -5.31 -2.15 -0.78
CA ASP A 89 -5.14 -0.88 -0.07
C ASP A 89 -3.75 -0.28 -0.36
N LYS A 90 -2.70 -1.09 -0.31
CA LYS A 90 -1.34 -0.68 -0.68
C LYS A 90 -1.26 -0.19 -2.12
N LYS A 91 -1.88 -0.91 -3.06
CA LYS A 91 -1.94 -0.52 -4.46
C LYS A 91 -2.73 0.77 -4.68
N TYR A 92 -3.84 0.93 -3.97
CA TYR A 92 -4.63 2.16 -4.01
C TYR A 92 -3.84 3.38 -3.54
N LEU A 93 -3.12 3.25 -2.42
CA LEU A 93 -2.23 4.31 -1.91
C LEU A 93 -1.14 4.66 -2.93
N LYS A 94 -0.47 3.67 -3.51
CA LYS A 94 0.55 3.89 -4.55
C LYS A 94 -0.02 4.60 -5.78
N ASN A 95 -1.20 4.22 -6.23
CA ASN A 95 -1.82 4.86 -7.40
C ASN A 95 -2.27 6.31 -7.11
N THR A 96 -2.74 6.57 -5.89
CA THR A 96 -3.26 7.90 -5.50
C THR A 96 -2.13 8.88 -5.21
N PHE A 97 -1.10 8.44 -4.49
CA PHE A 97 -0.02 9.31 -4.04
C PHE A 97 1.26 9.19 -4.85
N GLY A 98 1.36 8.20 -5.75
CA GLY A 98 2.56 7.95 -6.56
C GLY A 98 2.95 9.08 -7.51
N ALA A 99 2.03 10.03 -7.78
CA ALA A 99 2.35 11.24 -8.53
C ALA A 99 3.10 12.30 -7.70
N TYR A 100 3.09 12.18 -6.37
CA TYR A 100 3.67 13.16 -5.43
C TYR A 100 4.81 12.59 -4.61
N ILE A 101 4.75 11.30 -4.30
CA ILE A 101 5.69 10.61 -3.41
C ILE A 101 6.18 9.36 -4.13
N SER A 102 7.47 9.06 -4.02
CA SER A 102 8.02 7.85 -4.64
C SER A 102 7.37 6.58 -4.07
N PRO A 103 7.17 5.53 -4.90
CA PRO A 103 6.59 4.27 -4.44
C PRO A 103 7.33 3.64 -3.26
N ASP A 104 8.66 3.79 -3.21
CA ASP A 104 9.48 3.25 -2.11
C ASP A 104 9.21 3.97 -0.79
N LEU A 105 9.00 5.29 -0.83
CA LEU A 105 8.61 6.06 0.36
C LEU A 105 7.19 5.70 0.83
N ILE A 106 6.26 5.42 -0.09
CA ILE A 106 4.92 4.94 0.27
C ILE A 106 5.01 3.59 0.97
N ASP A 107 5.86 2.67 0.49
CA ASP A 107 6.08 1.38 1.12
C ASP A 107 6.59 1.54 2.55
N GLN A 108 7.59 2.39 2.77
CA GLN A 108 8.11 2.67 4.11
C GLN A 108 7.05 3.28 5.03
N MET A 109 6.28 4.26 4.56
CA MET A 109 5.18 4.85 5.35
C MET A 109 4.13 3.81 5.75
N TYR A 110 3.82 2.87 4.85
CA TYR A 110 2.87 1.80 5.11
C TYR A 110 3.40 0.79 6.14
N GLU A 111 4.67 0.44 6.07
CA GLU A 111 5.33 -0.47 7.01
C GLU A 111 5.48 0.14 8.41
N ASP A 112 5.87 1.41 8.48
CA ASP A 112 6.06 2.13 9.75
C ASP A 112 4.76 2.42 10.50
N LYS A 113 3.60 2.34 9.83
CA LYS A 113 2.25 2.61 10.38
C LYS A 113 2.17 3.89 11.22
N GLN A 114 2.97 4.89 10.88
CA GLN A 114 2.94 6.17 11.57
C GLN A 114 1.76 7.01 11.06
N GLU A 115 0.85 7.34 11.95
CA GLU A 115 -0.23 8.28 11.63
C GLU A 115 0.34 9.69 11.44
N PRO A 116 -0.06 10.41 10.37
CA PRO A 116 0.31 11.80 10.18
C PRO A 116 -0.18 12.64 11.36
N LYS A 117 0.73 13.21 12.12
CA LYS A 117 0.38 14.12 13.21
C LYS A 117 0.13 15.51 12.63
N LEU A 118 -0.98 16.14 13.04
CA LEU A 118 -1.21 17.55 12.75
C LEU A 118 -0.17 18.39 13.50
N GLY A 119 0.55 19.23 12.77
CA GLY A 119 1.64 20.06 13.29
C GLY A 119 2.94 19.78 12.57
N GLY A 120 3.85 20.75 12.54
CA GLY A 120 5.17 20.61 11.93
C GLY A 120 6.06 19.70 12.77
N GLN A 121 6.86 18.90 12.12
CA GLN A 121 7.96 18.16 12.74
C GLN A 121 9.28 18.77 12.28
N ALA A 122 10.12 19.15 13.25
CA ALA A 122 11.46 19.65 12.92
C ALA A 122 12.36 18.50 12.48
N GLY A 123 13.11 18.72 11.40
CA GLY A 123 14.03 17.73 10.87
C GLY A 123 15.05 18.38 9.92
N TYR A 124 16.07 17.61 9.55
CA TYR A 124 17.02 18.02 8.53
C TYR A 124 16.45 17.57 7.16
N HIS A 125 16.18 18.52 6.30
CA HIS A 125 15.57 18.29 4.99
C HIS A 125 16.30 19.15 3.95
N THR A 126 16.34 18.68 2.71
CA THR A 126 16.78 19.51 1.58
C THR A 126 15.56 20.01 0.84
N ALA A 127 15.40 21.33 0.78
CA ALA A 127 14.40 21.97 -0.08
C ALA A 127 14.97 22.05 -1.52
N PHE A 128 14.14 21.70 -2.49
CA PHE A 128 14.48 21.70 -3.90
C PHE A 128 13.50 22.59 -4.67
N PHE A 129 14.05 23.53 -5.41
CA PHE A 129 13.29 24.43 -6.28
C PHE A 129 13.87 24.36 -7.68
N SER A 130 13.01 24.21 -8.67
CA SER A 130 13.36 24.24 -10.08
C SER A 130 12.38 25.12 -10.82
N ASP A 131 12.89 25.94 -11.74
CA ASP A 131 12.12 26.94 -12.48
C ASP A 131 12.65 27.04 -13.93
N ILE A 132 11.78 27.41 -14.88
CA ILE A 132 12.14 27.57 -16.27
C ILE A 132 12.58 29.01 -16.49
N GLN A 133 13.83 29.19 -16.91
CA GLN A 133 14.34 30.52 -17.22
C GLN A 133 13.55 31.19 -18.36
N SER A 134 13.08 32.42 -18.14
CA SER A 134 12.35 33.23 -19.14
C SER A 134 11.00 32.62 -19.57
N PHE A 135 10.35 31.83 -18.71
CA PHE A 135 9.06 31.22 -18.98
C PHE A 135 8.03 32.23 -19.49
N SER A 136 7.84 33.34 -18.79
CA SER A 136 6.87 34.39 -19.19
C SER A 136 7.07 34.90 -20.62
N SER A 137 8.34 35.00 -21.06
CA SER A 137 8.65 35.52 -22.38
C SER A 137 8.23 34.61 -23.55
N PHE A 138 8.24 33.28 -23.34
CA PHE A 138 7.80 32.36 -24.38
C PHE A 138 6.36 31.89 -24.21
N SER A 139 5.84 31.94 -22.99
CA SER A 139 4.44 31.58 -22.72
C SER A 139 3.44 32.53 -23.39
N GLU A 140 3.82 33.80 -23.53
CA GLU A 140 3.01 34.81 -24.25
C GLU A 140 2.97 34.60 -25.78
N ILE A 141 3.97 33.89 -26.35
CA ILE A 141 4.10 33.68 -27.80
C ILE A 141 3.45 32.36 -28.24
N LEU A 142 3.34 31.37 -27.33
CA LEU A 142 2.80 30.08 -27.64
C LEU A 142 1.27 30.07 -27.63
N GLU A 143 0.70 29.33 -28.59
CA GLU A 143 -0.72 28.97 -28.52
C GLU A 143 -1.03 28.18 -27.23
N PRO A 144 -2.16 28.46 -26.58
CA PRO A 144 -2.48 27.81 -25.27
C PRO A 144 -2.38 26.28 -25.27
N GLU A 145 -2.83 25.65 -26.35
CA GLU A 145 -2.80 24.16 -26.45
C GLU A 145 -1.36 23.64 -26.52
N LYS A 146 -0.50 24.30 -27.28
CA LYS A 146 0.92 23.95 -27.36
C LYS A 146 1.63 24.20 -26.05
N MET A 147 1.28 25.28 -25.36
CA MET A 147 1.81 25.61 -24.05
C MET A 147 1.49 24.53 -23.03
N VAL A 148 0.22 24.11 -22.95
CA VAL A 148 -0.21 23.04 -22.04
C VAL A 148 0.50 21.72 -22.37
N SER A 149 0.64 21.39 -23.67
CA SER A 149 1.33 20.17 -24.09
C SER A 149 2.81 20.18 -23.68
N LEU A 150 3.52 21.28 -23.88
CA LEU A 150 4.91 21.45 -23.47
C LEU A 150 5.07 21.34 -21.96
N MET A 151 4.22 22.05 -21.22
CA MET A 151 4.28 22.03 -19.76
C MET A 151 3.99 20.65 -19.19
N ASN A 152 3.00 19.94 -19.74
CA ASN A 152 2.69 18.58 -19.30
C ASN A 152 3.87 17.63 -19.55
N GLU A 153 4.51 17.71 -20.73
CA GLU A 153 5.69 16.90 -21.03
C GLU A 153 6.85 17.24 -20.08
N TYR A 154 7.16 18.53 -19.94
CA TYR A 154 8.22 19.00 -19.06
C TYR A 154 8.00 18.56 -17.61
N LEU A 155 6.85 18.89 -17.03
CA LEU A 155 6.55 18.59 -15.64
C LEU A 155 6.51 17.07 -15.37
N THR A 156 6.00 16.28 -16.33
CA THR A 156 5.96 14.82 -16.20
C THR A 156 7.37 14.24 -16.15
N GLU A 157 8.26 14.64 -17.06
CA GLU A 157 9.62 14.13 -17.10
C GLU A 157 10.45 14.59 -15.90
N MET A 158 10.33 15.85 -15.49
CA MET A 158 11.05 16.38 -14.32
C MET A 158 10.56 15.71 -13.02
N THR A 159 9.26 15.55 -12.87
CA THR A 159 8.68 14.88 -11.70
C THR A 159 9.06 13.39 -11.64
N SER A 160 9.12 12.72 -12.78
CA SER A 160 9.59 11.34 -12.84
C SER A 160 11.02 11.19 -12.32
N ILE A 161 11.90 12.13 -12.68
CA ILE A 161 13.29 12.16 -12.19
C ILE A 161 13.33 12.46 -10.68
N LEU A 162 12.53 13.43 -10.21
CA LEU A 162 12.41 13.76 -8.79
C LEU A 162 12.06 12.53 -7.97
N LEU A 163 10.99 11.83 -8.36
CA LEU A 163 10.50 10.64 -7.65
C LEU A 163 11.49 9.46 -7.71
N LYS A 164 12.19 9.29 -8.84
CA LYS A 164 13.26 8.29 -9.01
C LYS A 164 14.39 8.46 -7.98
N HIS A 165 14.68 9.69 -7.60
CA HIS A 165 15.69 10.01 -6.58
C HIS A 165 15.10 10.20 -5.18
N ASN A 166 13.91 9.64 -4.91
CA ASN A 166 13.22 9.69 -3.60
C ASN A 166 12.90 11.12 -3.12
N GLY A 167 12.71 12.05 -4.06
CA GLY A 167 12.16 13.36 -3.76
C GLY A 167 10.66 13.29 -3.52
N THR A 168 10.16 14.19 -2.71
CA THR A 168 8.73 14.38 -2.47
C THR A 168 8.28 15.68 -3.12
N LEU A 169 7.34 15.60 -4.05
CA LEU A 169 6.75 16.77 -4.68
C LEU A 169 5.78 17.45 -3.71
N ASP A 170 6.01 18.71 -3.40
CA ASP A 170 5.06 19.54 -2.63
C ASP A 170 3.98 20.11 -3.56
N LYS A 171 4.38 20.91 -4.51
CA LYS A 171 3.46 21.56 -5.45
C LYS A 171 4.19 22.07 -6.71
N TYR A 172 3.36 22.42 -7.69
CA TYR A 172 3.79 23.26 -8.82
C TYR A 172 3.35 24.71 -8.57
N ILE A 173 4.20 25.66 -8.92
CA ILE A 173 3.88 27.10 -8.89
C ILE A 173 4.15 27.63 -10.30
N GLY A 174 3.12 27.58 -11.16
CA GLY A 174 3.30 27.84 -12.60
C GLY A 174 4.19 26.78 -13.24
N ASP A 175 5.37 27.18 -13.69
CA ASP A 175 6.41 26.34 -14.27
C ASP A 175 7.44 25.84 -13.23
N ALA A 176 7.38 26.34 -12.02
CA ALA A 176 8.27 25.96 -10.93
C ALA A 176 7.83 24.66 -10.24
N ILE A 177 8.80 23.81 -9.92
CA ILE A 177 8.65 22.62 -9.12
C ILE A 177 9.17 22.91 -7.71
N VAL A 178 8.31 22.73 -6.70
CA VAL A 178 8.69 22.80 -5.30
C VAL A 178 8.67 21.40 -4.72
N ALA A 179 9.79 20.97 -4.19
CA ALA A 179 9.98 19.64 -3.67
C ALA A 179 10.93 19.63 -2.47
N PHE A 180 10.97 18.52 -1.77
CA PHE A 180 11.90 18.33 -0.65
C PHE A 180 12.35 16.87 -0.55
N TYR A 181 13.46 16.66 0.16
CA TYR A 181 14.05 15.35 0.43
C TYR A 181 14.22 15.17 1.94
N GLY A 182 14.03 13.95 2.42
CA GLY A 182 14.14 13.59 3.84
C GLY A 182 12.83 13.70 4.62
N ALA A 183 11.71 13.97 3.95
CA ALA A 183 10.36 13.93 4.50
C ALA A 183 9.37 13.43 3.42
N PRO A 184 8.25 12.79 3.77
CA PRO A 184 7.78 12.44 5.12
C PRO A 184 8.60 11.31 5.78
N VAL A 185 9.41 10.58 5.01
CA VAL A 185 10.31 9.55 5.51
C VAL A 185 11.73 10.07 5.51
N ALA A 186 12.48 9.78 6.57
CA ALA A 186 13.89 10.14 6.65
C ALA A 186 14.68 9.46 5.53
N LEU A 187 15.47 10.24 4.81
CA LEU A 187 16.32 9.78 3.72
C LEU A 187 17.77 10.11 4.08
N GLU A 188 18.62 9.10 4.10
CA GLU A 188 20.05 9.32 4.28
C GLU A 188 20.65 10.02 3.05
N ASN A 189 21.59 10.94 3.27
CA ASN A 189 22.23 11.72 2.20
C ASN A 189 21.23 12.43 1.26
N HIS A 190 20.18 12.98 1.83
CA HIS A 190 19.12 13.67 1.08
C HIS A 190 19.66 14.82 0.20
N GLU A 191 20.75 15.45 0.59
CA GLU A 191 21.43 16.50 -0.21
C GLU A 191 22.04 15.92 -1.48
N TYR A 192 22.63 14.72 -1.41
CA TYR A 192 23.18 14.02 -2.57
C TYR A 192 22.06 13.66 -3.56
N HIS A 193 20.94 13.17 -3.08
CA HIS A 193 19.79 12.86 -3.93
C HIS A 193 19.24 14.10 -4.64
N ALA A 194 19.16 15.22 -3.96
CA ALA A 194 18.77 16.50 -4.55
C ALA A 194 19.74 16.96 -5.66
N CYS A 195 21.05 16.84 -5.42
CA CYS A 195 22.05 17.18 -6.44
C CYS A 195 21.98 16.25 -7.66
N MET A 196 21.80 14.96 -7.45
CA MET A 196 21.64 13.99 -8.55
C MET A 196 20.38 14.26 -9.37
N THR A 197 19.29 14.64 -8.71
CA THR A 197 18.06 15.08 -9.38
C THR A 197 18.32 16.27 -10.29
N ALA A 198 18.97 17.31 -9.78
CA ALA A 198 19.28 18.50 -10.58
C ALA A 198 20.12 18.18 -11.82
N LEU A 199 21.13 17.33 -11.68
CA LEU A 199 21.99 16.91 -12.79
C LEU A 199 21.23 16.08 -13.83
N GLU A 200 20.37 15.16 -13.40
CA GLU A 200 19.58 14.33 -14.30
C GLU A 200 18.48 15.14 -14.99
N MET A 201 17.83 16.08 -14.28
CA MET A 201 16.88 17.03 -14.87
C MET A 201 17.52 17.89 -15.96
N ASP A 202 18.74 18.41 -15.73
CA ASP A 202 19.44 19.20 -16.74
C ASP A 202 19.76 18.37 -18.00
N ARG A 203 20.21 17.14 -17.83
CA ARG A 203 20.43 16.21 -18.96
C ARG A 203 19.14 15.96 -19.73
N LYS A 204 18.06 15.63 -19.02
CA LYS A 204 16.77 15.38 -19.63
C LYS A 204 16.20 16.59 -20.34
N LEU A 205 16.35 17.78 -19.76
CA LEU A 205 15.93 19.02 -20.39
C LEU A 205 16.68 19.24 -21.72
N ASN A 206 17.97 18.93 -21.78
CA ASN A 206 18.73 19.01 -23.01
C ASN A 206 18.22 18.05 -24.10
N GLU A 207 17.82 16.83 -23.71
CA GLU A 207 17.15 15.87 -24.62
C GLU A 207 15.81 16.41 -25.13
N LEU A 208 14.96 16.93 -24.23
CA LEU A 208 13.68 17.53 -24.59
C LEU A 208 13.86 18.73 -25.56
N ARG A 209 14.84 19.55 -25.31
CA ARG A 209 15.16 20.69 -26.19
C ARG A 209 15.55 20.23 -27.59
N VAL A 210 16.32 19.15 -27.74
CA VAL A 210 16.67 18.58 -29.04
C VAL A 210 15.41 18.03 -29.73
N LYS A 211 14.56 17.33 -29.00
CA LYS A 211 13.28 16.83 -29.50
C LYS A 211 12.38 17.97 -29.99
N TRP A 212 12.12 18.97 -29.17
CA TRP A 212 11.29 20.12 -29.52
C TRP A 212 11.81 20.90 -30.72
N LYS A 213 13.13 20.98 -30.85
CA LYS A 213 13.76 21.61 -32.03
C LYS A 213 13.52 20.80 -33.30
N SER A 214 13.55 19.45 -33.23
CA SER A 214 13.34 18.59 -34.40
C SER A 214 11.87 18.56 -34.84
N GLU A 215 10.93 18.75 -33.95
CA GLU A 215 9.49 18.79 -34.23
C GLU A 215 9.05 20.08 -34.98
N GLY A 216 9.93 21.07 -35.09
CA GLY A 216 9.79 22.21 -36.01
C GLY A 216 8.67 23.23 -35.70
N GLY A 217 7.89 23.00 -34.65
CA GLY A 217 6.74 23.83 -34.29
C GLY A 217 6.95 24.78 -33.11
N TRP A 218 8.10 24.75 -32.50
CA TRP A 218 8.36 25.45 -31.24
C TRP A 218 9.09 26.77 -31.45
N PRO A 219 8.71 27.88 -30.76
CA PRO A 219 9.40 29.15 -30.85
C PRO A 219 10.88 29.03 -30.48
N LYS A 220 11.72 29.87 -31.09
CA LYS A 220 13.17 29.91 -30.80
C LYS A 220 13.49 30.09 -29.31
N LEU A 221 12.60 30.74 -28.55
CA LEU A 221 12.76 30.98 -27.12
C LEU A 221 12.71 29.68 -26.29
N VAL A 222 11.92 28.69 -26.70
CA VAL A 222 11.87 27.38 -26.02
C VAL A 222 13.21 26.66 -26.11
N HIS A 223 14.02 26.95 -27.12
CA HIS A 223 15.36 26.39 -27.25
C HIS A 223 16.34 26.88 -26.16
N ASN A 224 15.98 27.92 -25.43
CA ASN A 224 16.79 28.49 -24.35
C ASN A 224 16.23 28.17 -22.94
N VAL A 225 15.24 27.33 -22.86
CA VAL A 225 14.73 26.84 -21.57
C VAL A 225 15.88 26.19 -20.78
N ARG A 226 16.10 26.65 -19.55
CA ARG A 226 17.12 26.15 -18.61
C ARG A 226 16.54 26.11 -17.23
N HIS A 227 17.08 25.25 -16.38
CA HIS A 227 16.81 25.30 -14.95
C HIS A 227 17.50 26.52 -14.33
N ARG A 228 16.83 27.04 -13.30
CA ARG A 228 17.32 28.16 -12.51
C ARG A 228 17.46 27.73 -11.06
#